data_c2e4cf23a0f5a829502adfa809d01010
#
_entry.id   c2e4cf23a0f5a829502adfa809d01010
#
_cell.length_a   1.000
_cell.length_b   1.000
_cell.length_c   1.000
_cell.angle_alpha   90.00
_cell.angle_beta   90.00
_cell.angle_gamma   90.00
#
_symmetry.space_group_name_H-M   'P 1'
#
loop_
_entity.id
_entity.type
_entity.pdbx_description
1 polymer ?
#
loop_
_entity_poly.entity_id
_entity_poly.type
_entity_poly.pdbx_seq_one_letter_code
_entity_poly.pdbx_strand_id
1 'polypeptide(L)'
;MIKTWTALGAALVVAGSCGAANAQAVNNAVGGYSWEEAAKEAEGTKNFHSNDGVLTFAIVTHTAGNGFFDPVYVGATVAANMIGAKVLLLGSESPVDDPAREIEILNQIINDPTLDGLIMTTPQAGAYDDIVRTARANGIPVATTNSFDGGIYDRLSISHTGQDASAAAIAGAAMAQCLIDRGVKGGSIVFPSSVALGNIEVNNRVSSAYNATVAALDAAGVLGNFKVDAGPENVGVETDPNDPVNGIVSLFESRGDVVGAFAGNNVFTPALAQAVAQTNLTGKICAYGFDLGPAQQEALKAGNLTGALGQQPFLQGFWPVMQLYLEIDRGISAANLDTRAQLVTQDSVGNVGKRYEN
;
A
#
# COMPACT_ATOMS: atom_id res chain seq x y z
N MET A 1 28.93 -23.33 55.69
CA MET A 1 28.18 -24.54 55.21
C MET A 1 27.58 -24.21 53.89
N ILE A 2 28.26 -24.58 52.82
CA ILE A 2 27.85 -24.33 51.44
C ILE A 2 27.34 -25.67 50.91
N LYS A 3 26.07 -25.75 50.55
CA LYS A 3 25.48 -26.95 49.91
C LYS A 3 25.64 -26.80 48.39
N THR A 4 26.46 -27.65 47.84
CA THR A 4 26.61 -27.87 46.40
C THR A 4 25.43 -28.69 45.87
N TRP A 5 24.78 -28.18 44.82
CA TRP A 5 23.81 -28.94 44.03
C TRP A 5 24.52 -29.41 42.76
N THR A 6 24.65 -30.72 42.66
CA THR A 6 25.09 -31.42 41.46
C THR A 6 23.88 -31.63 40.54
N ALA A 7 23.89 -30.99 39.35
CA ALA A 7 22.94 -31.28 38.29
C ALA A 7 23.44 -32.47 37.47
N LEU A 8 22.69 -33.58 37.49
CA LEU A 8 22.87 -34.69 36.55
C LEU A 8 22.25 -34.30 35.22
N GLY A 9 23.07 -34.10 34.22
CA GLY A 9 22.64 -34.00 32.83
C GLY A 9 22.39 -35.39 32.25
N ALA A 10 21.15 -35.72 31.93
CA ALA A 10 20.82 -36.85 31.07
C ALA A 10 20.74 -36.37 29.63
N ALA A 11 21.77 -36.67 28.83
CA ALA A 11 21.72 -36.49 27.39
C ALA A 11 20.94 -37.64 26.78
N LEU A 12 19.72 -37.41 26.32
CA LEU A 12 18.97 -38.33 25.48
C LEU A 12 19.39 -38.12 24.02
N VAL A 13 20.18 -39.08 23.52
CA VAL A 13 20.44 -39.19 22.07
C VAL A 13 19.21 -39.88 21.47
N VAL A 14 18.37 -39.17 20.76
CA VAL A 14 17.35 -39.74 19.90
C VAL A 14 17.86 -39.63 18.45
N ALA A 15 18.41 -40.75 17.98
CA ALA A 15 18.69 -40.92 16.55
C ALA A 15 17.47 -41.61 15.91
N GLY A 16 16.98 -40.97 14.84
CA GLY A 16 16.32 -41.67 13.75
C GLY A 16 14.80 -41.79 13.79
N SER A 17 14.21 -41.02 12.97
CA SER A 17 13.07 -41.11 12.04
C SER A 17 12.38 -39.76 11.91
N CYS A 18 12.93 -38.94 11.06
CA CYS A 18 12.26 -37.74 10.55
C CYS A 18 11.14 -38.17 9.60
N GLY A 19 9.90 -37.84 9.90
CA GLY A 19 8.87 -37.84 8.88
C GLY A 19 7.42 -37.82 9.36
N ALA A 20 7.03 -38.57 10.34
CA ALA A 20 5.61 -38.66 10.73
C ALA A 20 5.32 -38.30 12.20
N ALA A 21 6.28 -38.47 13.10
CA ALA A 21 6.06 -38.25 14.54
C ALA A 21 6.04 -36.74 14.94
N ASN A 22 6.64 -35.88 14.14
CA ASN A 22 6.72 -34.45 14.47
C ASN A 22 5.41 -33.67 14.17
N ALA A 23 4.64 -34.09 13.17
CA ALA A 23 3.36 -33.44 12.87
C ALA A 23 2.33 -33.71 13.99
N GLN A 24 2.33 -34.91 14.54
CA GLN A 24 1.39 -35.27 15.59
C GLN A 24 1.72 -34.63 16.95
N ALA A 25 3.00 -34.40 17.24
CA ALA A 25 3.42 -33.71 18.48
C ALA A 25 3.07 -32.22 18.49
N VAL A 26 3.05 -31.57 17.32
CA VAL A 26 2.67 -30.14 17.19
C VAL A 26 1.16 -29.97 17.35
N ASN A 27 0.36 -30.90 16.83
CA ASN A 27 -1.10 -30.85 16.95
C ASN A 27 -1.61 -31.02 18.36
N ASN A 28 -0.92 -31.82 19.19
CA ASN A 28 -1.29 -32.03 20.58
C ASN A 28 -0.89 -30.89 21.54
N ALA A 29 -0.11 -29.92 21.07
CA ALA A 29 0.33 -28.78 21.90
C ALA A 29 -0.68 -27.63 21.96
N VAL A 30 -1.74 -27.64 21.15
CA VAL A 30 -2.74 -26.56 21.05
C VAL A 30 -4.07 -27.04 21.64
N GLY A 31 -4.14 -27.15 22.97
CA GLY A 31 -5.41 -27.26 23.67
C GLY A 31 -6.25 -28.52 23.41
N GLY A 32 -5.66 -29.62 22.94
CA GLY A 32 -6.38 -30.91 22.78
C GLY A 32 -7.18 -31.02 21.47
N TYR A 33 -7.02 -30.09 20.55
CA TYR A 33 -7.66 -30.12 19.24
C TYR A 33 -6.72 -30.81 18.23
N SER A 34 -7.16 -31.91 17.64
CA SER A 34 -6.38 -32.58 16.59
C SER A 34 -6.57 -31.92 15.23
N TRP A 35 -5.59 -32.10 14.34
CA TRP A 35 -5.73 -31.63 12.93
C TRP A 35 -6.93 -32.30 12.24
N GLU A 36 -7.19 -33.55 12.50
CA GLU A 36 -8.30 -34.31 11.92
C GLU A 36 -9.66 -33.81 12.42
N GLU A 37 -9.78 -33.37 13.66
CA GLU A 37 -10.98 -32.76 14.22
C GLU A 37 -11.19 -31.37 13.59
N ALA A 38 -10.15 -30.55 13.54
CA ALA A 38 -10.20 -29.23 12.90
C ALA A 38 -10.57 -29.34 11.41
N ALA A 39 -10.02 -30.32 10.68
CA ALA A 39 -10.33 -30.54 9.26
C ALA A 39 -11.79 -30.92 9.04
N LYS A 40 -12.35 -31.82 9.87
CA LYS A 40 -13.77 -32.21 9.80
C LYS A 40 -14.70 -31.05 10.10
N GLU A 41 -14.38 -30.24 11.10
CA GLU A 41 -15.16 -29.06 11.45
C GLU A 41 -15.09 -28.02 10.31
N ALA A 42 -13.91 -27.82 9.71
CA ALA A 42 -13.73 -26.96 8.57
C ALA A 42 -14.56 -27.39 7.34
N GLU A 43 -14.67 -28.68 7.07
CA GLU A 43 -15.50 -29.21 5.98
C GLU A 43 -17.00 -29.02 6.26
N GLY A 44 -17.43 -29.11 7.53
CA GLY A 44 -18.85 -29.03 7.91
C GLY A 44 -19.46 -27.64 7.98
N THR A 45 -18.64 -26.58 7.87
CA THR A 45 -19.10 -25.19 8.12
C THR A 45 -19.15 -24.31 6.87
N LYS A 46 -19.11 -24.86 5.66
CA LYS A 46 -19.26 -24.09 4.43
C LYS A 46 -20.68 -23.57 4.32
N ASN A 47 -20.84 -22.25 4.36
CA ASN A 47 -22.12 -21.54 4.21
C ASN A 47 -22.18 -20.74 2.90
N PHE A 48 -21.47 -21.20 1.89
CA PHE A 48 -21.37 -20.53 0.61
C PHE A 48 -22.74 -20.33 -0.03
N HIS A 49 -23.07 -19.08 -0.33
CA HIS A 49 -24.27 -18.68 -1.04
C HIS A 49 -23.87 -17.79 -2.22
N SER A 50 -24.09 -18.26 -3.43
CA SER A 50 -24.03 -17.47 -4.65
C SER A 50 -25.28 -17.72 -5.48
N ASN A 51 -25.78 -16.71 -6.18
CA ASN A 51 -26.99 -16.80 -6.98
C ASN A 51 -26.85 -17.78 -8.17
N ASP A 52 -25.64 -17.96 -8.69
CA ASP A 52 -25.32 -18.83 -9.83
C ASP A 52 -24.43 -20.03 -9.48
N GLY A 53 -24.09 -20.21 -8.21
CA GLY A 53 -23.24 -21.30 -7.74
C GLY A 53 -21.73 -21.08 -7.90
N VAL A 54 -21.30 -19.90 -8.33
CA VAL A 54 -19.88 -19.51 -8.48
C VAL A 54 -19.65 -18.17 -7.80
N LEU A 55 -18.74 -18.12 -6.81
CA LEU A 55 -18.33 -16.84 -6.21
C LEU A 55 -17.71 -15.93 -7.26
N THR A 56 -18.26 -14.74 -7.39
CA THR A 56 -17.77 -13.70 -8.30
C THR A 56 -17.51 -12.42 -7.53
N PHE A 57 -16.25 -11.99 -7.49
CA PHE A 57 -15.84 -10.72 -6.91
C PHE A 57 -15.60 -9.68 -8.00
N ALA A 58 -15.81 -8.41 -7.71
CA ALA A 58 -15.29 -7.32 -8.52
C ALA A 58 -14.26 -6.53 -7.71
N ILE A 59 -13.16 -6.16 -8.34
CA ILE A 59 -12.24 -5.15 -7.85
C ILE A 59 -12.29 -3.96 -8.80
N VAL A 60 -12.67 -2.80 -8.29
CA VAL A 60 -12.84 -1.56 -9.06
C VAL A 60 -11.88 -0.51 -8.53
N THR A 61 -11.07 0.07 -9.42
CA THR A 61 -10.06 1.06 -9.04
C THR A 61 -10.23 2.38 -9.79
N HIS A 62 -9.85 3.47 -9.16
CA HIS A 62 -9.96 4.82 -9.74
C HIS A 62 -9.01 5.06 -10.92
N THR A 63 -8.05 4.17 -11.16
CA THR A 63 -7.12 4.26 -12.30
C THR A 63 -6.53 2.89 -12.64
N ALA A 64 -7.19 2.12 -13.50
CA ALA A 64 -6.69 0.84 -13.99
C ALA A 64 -5.57 1.02 -15.05
N GLY A 65 -5.52 2.16 -15.72
CA GLY A 65 -4.45 2.50 -16.68
C GLY A 65 -3.09 2.82 -16.04
N ASN A 66 -3.02 2.87 -14.72
CA ASN A 66 -1.78 3.07 -13.98
C ASN A 66 -1.17 1.72 -13.58
N GLY A 67 0.02 1.40 -14.07
CA GLY A 67 0.70 0.13 -13.82
C GLY A 67 0.97 -0.22 -12.33
N PHE A 68 0.66 0.69 -11.40
CA PHE A 68 0.63 0.39 -9.97
C PHE A 68 -0.39 -0.70 -9.64
N PHE A 69 -1.53 -0.73 -10.33
CA PHE A 69 -2.62 -1.68 -10.05
C PHE A 69 -2.40 -3.07 -10.65
N ASP A 70 -1.45 -3.27 -11.58
CA ASP A 70 -1.16 -4.59 -12.14
C ASP A 70 -0.91 -5.66 -11.06
N PRO A 71 0.00 -5.47 -10.07
CA PRO A 71 0.19 -6.45 -9.01
C PRO A 71 -1.01 -6.55 -8.05
N VAL A 72 -1.85 -5.52 -7.91
CA VAL A 72 -3.13 -5.61 -7.16
C VAL A 72 -4.06 -6.60 -7.85
N TYR A 73 -4.25 -6.47 -9.15
CA TYR A 73 -5.07 -7.38 -9.94
C TYR A 73 -4.52 -8.81 -9.96
N VAL A 74 -3.20 -8.97 -10.04
CA VAL A 74 -2.56 -10.29 -9.89
C VAL A 74 -2.85 -10.89 -8.53
N GLY A 75 -2.75 -10.12 -7.45
CA GLY A 75 -3.05 -10.57 -6.08
C GLY A 75 -4.50 -11.03 -5.94
N ALA A 76 -5.46 -10.25 -6.44
CA ALA A 76 -6.88 -10.59 -6.44
C ALA A 76 -7.16 -11.88 -7.24
N THR A 77 -6.53 -12.02 -8.42
CA THR A 77 -6.67 -13.22 -9.26
C THR A 77 -6.10 -14.47 -8.59
N VAL A 78 -4.95 -14.36 -7.93
CA VAL A 78 -4.35 -15.48 -7.18
C VAL A 78 -5.27 -15.90 -6.05
N ALA A 79 -5.80 -14.96 -5.26
CA ALA A 79 -6.73 -15.27 -4.18
C ALA A 79 -8.00 -15.94 -4.70
N ALA A 80 -8.63 -15.40 -5.74
CA ALA A 80 -9.82 -15.98 -6.36
C ALA A 80 -9.57 -17.42 -6.84
N ASN A 81 -8.44 -17.66 -7.53
CA ASN A 81 -8.07 -19.00 -8.01
C ASN A 81 -7.89 -20.01 -6.86
N MET A 82 -7.35 -19.58 -5.70
CA MET A 82 -7.15 -20.45 -4.54
C MET A 82 -8.46 -20.97 -3.93
N ILE A 83 -9.55 -20.21 -4.08
CA ILE A 83 -10.86 -20.55 -3.52
C ILE A 83 -11.88 -20.98 -4.59
N GLY A 84 -11.45 -21.11 -5.87
CA GLY A 84 -12.33 -21.48 -6.97
C GLY A 84 -13.34 -20.41 -7.38
N ALA A 85 -13.04 -19.14 -7.08
CA ALA A 85 -13.87 -17.98 -7.41
C ALA A 85 -13.44 -17.32 -8.72
N LYS A 86 -14.29 -16.42 -9.23
CA LYS A 86 -13.97 -15.48 -10.31
C LYS A 86 -13.67 -14.10 -9.73
N VAL A 87 -12.87 -13.30 -10.43
CA VAL A 87 -12.68 -11.89 -10.15
C VAL A 87 -12.78 -11.07 -11.43
N LEU A 88 -13.60 -10.01 -11.38
CA LEU A 88 -13.72 -9.00 -12.42
C LEU A 88 -12.74 -7.87 -12.07
N LEU A 89 -11.82 -7.57 -12.99
CA LEU A 89 -10.81 -6.54 -12.83
C LEU A 89 -11.28 -5.31 -13.60
N LEU A 90 -11.71 -4.28 -12.89
CA LEU A 90 -12.38 -3.10 -13.44
C LEU A 90 -11.71 -1.82 -12.93
N GLY A 91 -11.89 -0.73 -13.66
CA GLY A 91 -11.42 0.58 -13.27
C GLY A 91 -11.36 1.55 -14.44
N SER A 92 -11.02 2.80 -14.18
CA SER A 92 -10.78 3.78 -15.24
C SER A 92 -9.52 3.41 -16.02
N GLU A 93 -9.59 3.47 -17.36
CA GLU A 93 -8.43 3.26 -18.23
C GLU A 93 -7.45 4.45 -18.20
N SER A 94 -7.80 5.53 -17.54
CA SER A 94 -6.94 6.69 -17.33
C SER A 94 -5.65 6.29 -16.57
N PRO A 95 -4.48 6.80 -16.96
CA PRO A 95 -3.25 6.63 -16.20
C PRO A 95 -3.18 7.52 -14.95
N VAL A 96 -4.07 8.50 -14.85
CA VAL A 96 -4.23 9.40 -13.70
C VAL A 96 -5.59 9.14 -13.03
N ASP A 97 -5.72 9.57 -11.79
CA ASP A 97 -6.93 9.36 -10.98
C ASP A 97 -8.18 9.88 -11.70
N ASP A 98 -9.18 9.01 -11.83
CA ASP A 98 -10.47 9.31 -12.45
C ASP A 98 -11.62 8.71 -11.59
N PRO A 99 -11.89 9.33 -10.44
CA PRO A 99 -12.94 8.86 -9.53
C PRO A 99 -14.34 8.91 -10.17
N ALA A 100 -14.59 9.83 -11.10
CA ALA A 100 -15.89 9.93 -11.76
C ALA A 100 -16.19 8.68 -12.59
N ARG A 101 -15.20 8.21 -13.36
CA ARG A 101 -15.33 6.97 -14.14
C ARG A 101 -15.43 5.73 -13.24
N GLU A 102 -14.69 5.70 -12.13
CA GLU A 102 -14.80 4.64 -11.14
C GLU A 102 -16.24 4.54 -10.58
N ILE A 103 -16.83 5.67 -10.19
CA ILE A 103 -18.22 5.75 -9.69
C ILE A 103 -19.22 5.26 -10.73
N GLU A 104 -19.05 5.60 -12.02
CA GLU A 104 -19.90 5.09 -13.09
C GLU A 104 -19.84 3.55 -13.18
N ILE A 105 -18.64 2.98 -13.15
CA ILE A 105 -18.43 1.51 -13.18
C ILE A 105 -19.05 0.85 -11.96
N LEU A 106 -18.83 1.43 -10.77
CA LEU A 106 -19.42 0.92 -9.51
C LEU A 106 -20.95 0.90 -9.57
N ASN A 107 -21.58 1.98 -10.04
CA ASN A 107 -23.04 2.05 -10.20
C ASN A 107 -23.60 1.02 -11.19
N GLN A 108 -22.81 0.57 -12.16
CA GLN A 108 -23.22 -0.49 -13.06
C GLN A 108 -23.09 -1.86 -12.40
N ILE A 109 -21.92 -2.16 -11.80
CA ILE A 109 -21.60 -3.51 -11.33
C ILE A 109 -22.40 -3.92 -10.08
N ILE A 110 -22.77 -2.99 -9.19
CA ILE A 110 -23.55 -3.29 -7.97
C ILE A 110 -24.98 -3.77 -8.27
N ASN A 111 -25.43 -3.67 -9.52
CA ASN A 111 -26.73 -4.19 -9.97
C ASN A 111 -26.60 -5.52 -10.72
N ASP A 112 -25.39 -6.08 -10.88
CA ASP A 112 -25.19 -7.40 -11.47
C ASP A 112 -25.59 -8.48 -10.45
N PRO A 113 -26.60 -9.32 -10.76
CA PRO A 113 -27.07 -10.35 -9.84
C PRO A 113 -26.07 -11.49 -9.61
N THR A 114 -24.99 -11.55 -10.36
CA THR A 114 -23.93 -12.56 -10.22
C THR A 114 -22.77 -12.07 -9.34
N LEU A 115 -22.79 -10.80 -8.91
CA LEU A 115 -21.75 -10.24 -8.05
C LEU A 115 -21.99 -10.64 -6.60
N ASP A 116 -21.03 -11.32 -6.00
CA ASP A 116 -21.10 -11.78 -4.61
C ASP A 116 -20.27 -10.91 -3.63
N GLY A 117 -19.31 -10.15 -4.13
CA GLY A 117 -18.51 -9.25 -3.29
C GLY A 117 -17.83 -8.14 -4.08
N LEU A 118 -17.75 -6.96 -3.47
CA LEU A 118 -17.19 -5.76 -4.08
C LEU A 118 -15.94 -5.28 -3.32
N ILE A 119 -14.87 -5.07 -4.06
CA ILE A 119 -13.65 -4.43 -3.57
C ILE A 119 -13.48 -3.14 -4.38
N MET A 120 -13.23 -2.02 -3.73
CA MET A 120 -13.11 -0.73 -4.42
C MET A 120 -12.10 0.18 -3.76
N THR A 121 -11.59 1.14 -4.52
CA THR A 121 -10.86 2.30 -3.97
C THR A 121 -11.84 3.40 -3.57
N THR A 122 -11.44 4.30 -2.68
CA THR A 122 -12.29 5.43 -2.25
C THR A 122 -11.45 6.71 -2.15
N PRO A 123 -10.96 7.24 -3.29
CA PRO A 123 -10.04 8.37 -3.31
C PRO A 123 -10.66 9.70 -2.88
N GLN A 124 -11.99 9.85 -2.94
CA GLN A 124 -12.69 11.10 -2.59
C GLN A 124 -13.61 10.91 -1.39
N ALA A 125 -13.48 11.81 -0.41
CA ALA A 125 -14.26 11.77 0.83
C ALA A 125 -15.76 11.85 0.58
N GLY A 126 -16.50 10.88 1.12
CA GLY A 126 -17.98 10.82 1.10
C GLY A 126 -18.60 10.47 -0.26
N ALA A 127 -17.84 10.44 -1.34
CA ALA A 127 -18.39 10.21 -2.68
C ALA A 127 -18.91 8.78 -2.92
N TYR A 128 -18.48 7.83 -2.10
CA TYR A 128 -18.75 6.39 -2.26
C TYR A 128 -19.79 5.84 -1.29
N ASP A 129 -20.29 6.64 -0.35
CA ASP A 129 -21.19 6.20 0.72
C ASP A 129 -22.46 5.53 0.19
N ASP A 130 -23.12 6.14 -0.81
CA ASP A 130 -24.36 5.62 -1.37
C ASP A 130 -24.14 4.34 -2.19
N ILE A 131 -22.99 4.20 -2.82
CA ILE A 131 -22.59 2.97 -3.51
C ILE A 131 -22.48 1.82 -2.51
N VAL A 132 -21.79 2.03 -1.38
CA VAL A 132 -21.67 1.02 -0.32
C VAL A 132 -23.03 0.64 0.25
N ARG A 133 -23.90 1.62 0.53
CA ARG A 133 -25.26 1.35 1.04
C ARG A 133 -26.08 0.54 0.05
N THR A 134 -26.00 0.89 -1.25
CA THR A 134 -26.74 0.19 -2.31
C THR A 134 -26.22 -1.22 -2.50
N ALA A 135 -24.90 -1.42 -2.58
CA ALA A 135 -24.31 -2.75 -2.68
C ALA A 135 -24.73 -3.66 -1.53
N ARG A 136 -24.69 -3.16 -0.29
CA ARG A 136 -25.14 -3.91 0.89
C ARG A 136 -26.64 -4.20 0.89
N ALA A 137 -27.46 -3.26 0.43
CA ALA A 137 -28.90 -3.49 0.27
C ALA A 137 -29.19 -4.60 -0.76
N ASN A 138 -28.33 -4.76 -1.75
CA ASN A 138 -28.36 -5.86 -2.72
C ASN A 138 -27.73 -7.16 -2.19
N GLY A 139 -27.27 -7.19 -0.93
CA GLY A 139 -26.65 -8.37 -0.31
C GLY A 139 -25.15 -8.55 -0.67
N ILE A 140 -24.52 -7.54 -1.25
CA ILE A 140 -23.12 -7.58 -1.68
C ILE A 140 -22.24 -6.98 -0.56
N PRO A 141 -21.42 -7.78 0.14
CA PRO A 141 -20.43 -7.26 1.08
C PRO A 141 -19.36 -6.44 0.36
N VAL A 142 -18.86 -5.40 1.05
CA VAL A 142 -17.94 -4.42 0.47
C VAL A 142 -16.68 -4.29 1.32
N ALA A 143 -15.52 -4.31 0.67
CA ALA A 143 -14.23 -3.95 1.25
C ALA A 143 -13.58 -2.83 0.42
N THR A 144 -12.72 -2.04 1.04
CA THR A 144 -11.90 -1.04 0.33
C THR A 144 -10.45 -1.46 0.23
N THR A 145 -9.77 -0.94 -0.76
CA THR A 145 -8.32 -1.16 -0.94
C THR A 145 -7.61 0.09 -1.44
N ASN A 146 -6.33 0.21 -1.20
CA ASN A 146 -5.42 1.26 -1.68
C ASN A 146 -5.81 2.67 -1.23
N SER A 147 -6.42 3.49 -2.11
CA SER A 147 -6.90 4.82 -1.74
C SER A 147 -8.12 4.73 -0.84
N PHE A 148 -8.07 5.43 0.28
CA PHE A 148 -9.01 5.23 1.37
C PHE A 148 -9.53 6.55 1.96
N ASP A 149 -10.85 6.73 1.87
CA ASP A 149 -11.56 7.71 2.71
C ASP A 149 -11.72 7.14 4.13
N GLY A 150 -10.84 7.51 5.06
CA GLY A 150 -10.90 7.04 6.45
C GLY A 150 -12.25 7.26 7.15
N GLY A 151 -12.99 8.30 6.76
CA GLY A 151 -14.33 8.56 7.30
C GLY A 151 -15.38 7.53 6.86
N ILE A 152 -15.19 6.82 5.76
CA ILE A 152 -16.14 5.78 5.30
C ILE A 152 -16.20 4.60 6.28
N TYR A 153 -15.08 4.26 6.92
CA TYR A 153 -15.03 3.22 7.95
C TYR A 153 -15.94 3.56 9.13
N ASP A 154 -15.84 4.79 9.65
CA ASP A 154 -16.66 5.24 10.79
C ASP A 154 -18.14 5.31 10.43
N ARG A 155 -18.46 5.72 9.20
CA ARG A 155 -19.85 5.87 8.73
C ARG A 155 -20.51 4.55 8.37
N LEU A 156 -19.76 3.58 7.83
CA LEU A 156 -20.31 2.40 7.18
C LEU A 156 -19.72 1.08 7.68
N SER A 157 -18.72 1.11 8.56
CA SER A 157 -18.08 -0.09 9.15
C SER A 157 -17.64 -1.12 8.11
N ILE A 158 -16.98 -0.66 7.04
CA ILE A 158 -16.37 -1.53 6.02
C ILE A 158 -14.88 -1.69 6.29
N SER A 159 -14.32 -2.85 5.89
CA SER A 159 -12.89 -3.10 6.05
C SER A 159 -12.05 -2.40 4.97
N HIS A 160 -10.81 -2.12 5.31
CA HIS A 160 -9.80 -1.59 4.40
C HIS A 160 -8.56 -2.48 4.38
N THR A 161 -8.02 -2.71 3.19
CA THR A 161 -6.70 -3.32 3.00
C THR A 161 -5.81 -2.37 2.22
N GLY A 162 -4.83 -1.80 2.87
CA GLY A 162 -3.95 -0.82 2.25
C GLY A 162 -2.82 -0.44 3.16
N GLN A 163 -2.06 0.52 2.73
CA GLN A 163 -0.99 1.12 3.52
C GLN A 163 -1.51 2.42 4.10
N ASP A 164 -1.24 2.68 5.37
CA ASP A 164 -1.59 3.94 6.01
C ASP A 164 -0.76 5.10 5.41
N ALA A 165 -1.43 6.19 5.05
CA ALA A 165 -0.79 7.38 4.48
C ALA A 165 0.31 7.97 5.38
N SER A 166 0.20 7.78 6.70
CA SER A 166 1.20 8.21 7.67
C SER A 166 2.57 7.55 7.46
N ALA A 167 2.64 6.42 6.76
CA ALA A 167 3.90 5.78 6.42
C ALA A 167 4.80 6.65 5.53
N ALA A 168 4.25 7.65 4.82
CA ALA A 168 5.04 8.63 4.08
C ALA A 168 5.96 9.48 4.99
N ALA A 169 5.68 9.54 6.29
CA ALA A 169 6.57 10.12 7.29
C ALA A 169 7.98 9.49 7.26
N ILE A 170 8.08 8.20 6.92
CA ILE A 170 9.37 7.49 6.78
C ILE A 170 10.23 8.18 5.70
N ALA A 171 9.64 8.49 4.55
CA ALA A 171 10.35 9.17 3.46
C ALA A 171 10.67 10.63 3.80
N GLY A 172 9.75 11.34 4.45
CA GLY A 172 9.97 12.72 4.90
C GLY A 172 11.11 12.84 5.90
N ALA A 173 11.14 11.97 6.91
CA ALA A 173 12.23 11.91 7.88
C ALA A 173 13.57 11.52 7.22
N ALA A 174 13.55 10.54 6.30
CA ALA A 174 14.73 10.12 5.56
C ALA A 174 15.26 11.24 4.63
N MET A 175 14.38 12.02 4.02
CA MET A 175 14.77 13.19 3.22
C MET A 175 15.46 14.25 4.08
N ALA A 176 14.91 14.58 5.23
CA ALA A 176 15.55 15.51 6.17
C ALA A 176 16.92 14.98 6.63
N GLN A 177 17.01 13.71 7.00
CA GLN A 177 18.27 13.08 7.40
C GLN A 177 19.30 13.10 6.27
N CYS A 178 18.89 12.81 5.03
CA CYS A 178 19.75 12.90 3.84
C CYS A 178 20.35 14.31 3.68
N LEU A 179 19.55 15.36 3.87
CA LEU A 179 20.04 16.76 3.81
C LEU A 179 21.06 17.06 4.91
N ILE A 180 20.78 16.60 6.13
CA ILE A 180 21.67 16.75 7.29
C ILE A 180 22.99 16.03 7.05
N ASP A 181 22.96 14.76 6.66
CA ASP A 181 24.15 13.91 6.46
C ASP A 181 25.03 14.43 5.31
N ARG A 182 24.41 15.00 4.27
CA ARG A 182 25.14 15.65 3.18
C ARG A 182 25.66 17.05 3.55
N GLY A 183 25.36 17.55 4.74
CA GLY A 183 25.79 18.87 5.21
C GLY A 183 25.19 20.02 4.38
N VAL A 184 23.99 19.84 3.81
CA VAL A 184 23.29 20.88 3.04
C VAL A 184 22.95 22.04 3.96
N LYS A 185 23.34 23.26 3.58
CA LYS A 185 23.23 24.43 4.45
C LYS A 185 21.92 25.19 4.32
N GLY A 186 21.10 24.90 3.32
CA GLY A 186 19.81 25.52 3.05
C GLY A 186 19.39 25.30 1.62
N GLY A 187 18.21 25.76 1.26
CA GLY A 187 17.60 25.65 -0.06
C GLY A 187 16.13 25.28 0.00
N SER A 188 15.53 25.05 -1.15
CA SER A 188 14.10 24.73 -1.30
C SER A 188 13.86 23.21 -1.23
N ILE A 189 12.83 22.80 -0.47
CA ILE A 189 12.29 21.46 -0.42
C ILE A 189 10.88 21.53 -0.95
N VAL A 190 10.54 20.75 -2.00
CA VAL A 190 9.28 20.86 -2.71
C VAL A 190 8.53 19.52 -2.76
N PHE A 191 7.20 19.60 -2.79
CA PHE A 191 6.29 18.45 -2.80
C PHE A 191 5.32 18.54 -3.98
N PRO A 192 5.75 18.24 -5.23
CA PRO A 192 4.87 18.27 -6.38
C PRO A 192 3.75 17.22 -6.26
N SER A 193 2.51 17.62 -6.57
CA SER A 193 1.32 16.78 -6.48
C SER A 193 0.19 17.37 -7.34
N SER A 194 -0.81 16.55 -7.67
CA SER A 194 -2.06 17.00 -8.30
C SER A 194 -3.17 17.14 -7.26
N VAL A 195 -3.13 18.21 -6.49
CA VAL A 195 -4.08 18.47 -5.40
C VAL A 195 -5.52 18.60 -5.93
N ALA A 196 -5.69 19.19 -7.12
CA ALA A 196 -6.99 19.38 -7.76
C ALA A 196 -7.76 18.07 -8.06
N LEU A 197 -7.08 16.92 -8.18
CA LEU A 197 -7.75 15.62 -8.34
C LEU A 197 -8.46 15.16 -7.06
N GLY A 198 -8.13 15.75 -5.91
CA GLY A 198 -8.81 15.50 -4.64
C GLY A 198 -8.59 14.09 -4.07
N ASN A 199 -7.52 13.38 -4.47
CA ASN A 199 -7.19 12.08 -3.88
C ASN A 199 -6.70 12.26 -2.44
N ILE A 200 -7.58 11.92 -1.50
CA ILE A 200 -7.37 12.12 -0.07
C ILE A 200 -6.15 11.35 0.45
N GLU A 201 -5.91 10.15 -0.08
CA GLU A 201 -4.76 9.33 0.33
C GLU A 201 -3.44 9.96 -0.11
N VAL A 202 -3.36 10.45 -1.36
CA VAL A 202 -2.16 11.14 -1.88
C VAL A 202 -1.90 12.42 -1.10
N ASN A 203 -2.95 13.23 -0.84
CA ASN A 203 -2.84 14.45 -0.05
C ASN A 203 -2.32 14.16 1.37
N ASN A 204 -2.85 13.12 2.01
CA ASN A 204 -2.40 12.70 3.34
C ASN A 204 -0.95 12.19 3.34
N ARG A 205 -0.51 11.48 2.29
CA ARG A 205 0.90 11.08 2.13
C ARG A 205 1.82 12.30 2.05
N VAL A 206 1.46 13.29 1.24
CA VAL A 206 2.25 14.53 1.13
C VAL A 206 2.31 15.26 2.46
N SER A 207 1.17 15.46 3.13
CA SER A 207 1.13 16.09 4.46
C SER A 207 1.96 15.34 5.48
N SER A 208 1.90 14.01 5.48
CA SER A 208 2.68 13.17 6.40
C SER A 208 4.20 13.31 6.16
N ALA A 209 4.62 13.27 4.89
CA ALA A 209 6.02 13.47 4.52
C ALA A 209 6.50 14.89 4.86
N TYR A 210 5.69 15.91 4.57
CA TYR A 210 5.97 17.30 4.91
C TYR A 210 6.18 17.47 6.42
N ASN A 211 5.21 17.01 7.23
CA ASN A 211 5.27 17.14 8.68
C ASN A 211 6.51 16.46 9.27
N ALA A 212 6.85 15.25 8.78
CA ALA A 212 8.04 14.54 9.23
C ALA A 212 9.34 15.24 8.81
N THR A 213 9.38 15.82 7.60
CA THR A 213 10.52 16.60 7.13
C THR A 213 10.75 17.82 8.02
N VAL A 214 9.68 18.59 8.26
CA VAL A 214 9.74 19.79 9.13
C VAL A 214 10.18 19.43 10.53
N ALA A 215 9.56 18.41 11.15
CA ALA A 215 9.88 17.97 12.50
C ALA A 215 11.35 17.50 12.62
N ALA A 216 11.87 16.77 11.64
CA ALA A 216 13.26 16.29 11.68
C ALA A 216 14.28 17.44 11.49
N LEU A 217 14.02 18.40 10.61
CA LEU A 217 14.87 19.57 10.42
C LEU A 217 14.83 20.52 11.64
N ASP A 218 13.66 20.66 12.28
CA ASP A 218 13.50 21.45 13.49
C ASP A 218 14.26 20.83 14.67
N ALA A 219 14.11 19.53 14.87
CA ALA A 219 14.85 18.78 15.90
C ALA A 219 16.37 18.87 15.74
N ALA A 220 16.85 19.00 14.49
CA ALA A 220 18.26 19.23 14.19
C ALA A 220 18.68 20.71 14.32
N GLY A 221 17.76 21.64 14.61
CA GLY A 221 18.01 23.07 14.74
C GLY A 221 18.35 23.78 13.41
N VAL A 222 17.98 23.19 12.27
CA VAL A 222 18.35 23.72 10.94
C VAL A 222 17.17 24.12 10.07
N LEU A 223 15.93 23.92 10.52
CA LEU A 223 14.71 24.19 9.74
C LEU A 223 14.69 25.60 9.13
N GLY A 224 15.11 26.63 9.87
CA GLY A 224 15.11 28.01 9.42
C GLY A 224 16.00 28.28 8.19
N ASN A 225 16.86 27.35 7.80
CA ASN A 225 17.71 27.45 6.61
C ASN A 225 17.03 26.96 5.34
N PHE A 226 15.86 26.30 5.45
CA PHE A 226 15.15 25.69 4.32
C PHE A 226 13.82 26.38 4.06
N LYS A 227 13.44 26.45 2.78
CA LYS A 227 12.11 26.82 2.34
C LYS A 227 11.35 25.53 2.04
N VAL A 228 10.54 25.08 2.99
CA VAL A 228 9.74 23.84 2.80
C VAL A 228 8.39 24.22 2.23
N ASP A 229 8.14 23.84 0.96
CA ASP A 229 6.96 24.21 0.19
C ASP A 229 6.17 22.97 -0.23
N ALA A 230 5.08 22.72 0.47
CA ALA A 230 4.10 21.69 0.15
C ALA A 230 2.74 22.29 -0.27
N GLY A 231 2.74 23.51 -0.78
CA GLY A 231 1.53 24.20 -1.22
C GLY A 231 0.57 24.59 -0.11
N PRO A 232 -0.62 25.09 -0.45
CA PRO A 232 -1.68 25.35 0.51
C PRO A 232 -2.05 24.07 1.28
N GLU A 233 -2.33 24.21 2.59
CA GLU A 233 -2.73 23.10 3.47
C GLU A 233 -1.68 21.98 3.60
N ASN A 234 -0.48 22.17 3.04
CA ASN A 234 0.63 21.20 3.04
C ASN A 234 0.29 19.83 2.40
N VAL A 235 -0.55 19.84 1.37
CA VAL A 235 -0.99 18.64 0.64
C VAL A 235 -0.32 18.49 -0.74
N GLY A 236 0.50 19.45 -1.14
CA GLY A 236 1.31 19.44 -2.34
C GLY A 236 1.30 20.78 -3.10
N VAL A 237 2.34 20.98 -3.90
CA VAL A 237 2.39 22.07 -4.90
C VAL A 237 1.68 21.56 -6.15
N GLU A 238 0.61 22.25 -6.55
CA GLU A 238 -0.19 21.87 -7.72
C GLU A 238 0.68 21.73 -8.97
N THR A 239 0.58 20.57 -9.60
CA THR A 239 1.35 20.19 -10.79
C THR A 239 0.43 19.38 -11.70
N ASP A 240 0.44 19.68 -13.01
CA ASP A 240 -0.42 18.99 -13.98
C ASP A 240 -0.12 17.49 -14.03
N PRO A 241 -1.05 16.61 -13.68
CA PRO A 241 -0.86 15.16 -13.70
C PRO A 241 -0.74 14.58 -15.12
N ASN A 242 -1.16 15.31 -16.16
CA ASN A 242 -1.03 14.91 -17.56
C ASN A 242 0.34 15.27 -18.16
N ASP A 243 1.06 16.21 -17.54
CA ASP A 243 2.43 16.59 -17.89
C ASP A 243 3.31 16.79 -16.66
N PRO A 244 3.42 15.78 -15.78
CA PRO A 244 4.05 15.94 -14.47
C PRO A 244 5.55 16.20 -14.56
N VAL A 245 6.23 15.69 -15.59
CA VAL A 245 7.68 15.91 -15.76
C VAL A 245 7.99 17.38 -16.01
N ASN A 246 7.35 17.99 -17.01
CA ASN A 246 7.58 19.40 -17.31
C ASN A 246 7.09 20.31 -16.19
N GLY A 247 6.00 19.94 -15.51
CA GLY A 247 5.53 20.66 -14.33
C GLY A 247 6.56 20.67 -13.20
N ILE A 248 7.21 19.54 -12.90
CA ILE A 248 8.27 19.44 -11.87
C ILE A 248 9.54 20.17 -12.33
N VAL A 249 9.93 20.06 -13.60
CA VAL A 249 11.07 20.83 -14.16
C VAL A 249 10.84 22.33 -13.96
N SER A 250 9.67 22.83 -14.36
CA SER A 250 9.31 24.24 -14.19
C SER A 250 9.31 24.67 -12.71
N LEU A 251 8.83 23.81 -11.81
CA LEU A 251 8.88 24.04 -10.37
C LEU A 251 10.33 24.16 -9.89
N PHE A 252 11.23 23.27 -10.30
CA PHE A 252 12.65 23.30 -9.93
C PHE A 252 13.34 24.57 -10.46
N GLU A 253 13.10 24.93 -11.71
CA GLU A 253 13.65 26.16 -12.32
C GLU A 253 13.16 27.41 -11.60
N SER A 254 11.88 27.46 -11.23
CA SER A 254 11.29 28.62 -10.52
C SER A 254 11.88 28.84 -9.12
N ARG A 255 12.35 27.76 -8.48
CA ARG A 255 12.99 27.84 -7.16
C ARG A 255 14.50 28.11 -7.27
N GLY A 256 15.16 27.51 -8.24
CA GLY A 256 16.59 27.69 -8.54
C GLY A 256 17.55 27.06 -7.55
N ASP A 257 17.09 26.72 -6.33
CA ASP A 257 17.90 26.22 -5.22
C ASP A 257 17.32 24.94 -4.58
N VAL A 258 16.66 24.06 -5.39
CA VAL A 258 16.05 22.83 -4.89
C VAL A 258 17.11 21.88 -4.37
N VAL A 259 16.94 21.43 -3.13
CA VAL A 259 17.83 20.48 -2.42
C VAL A 259 17.11 19.21 -1.98
N GLY A 260 15.77 19.24 -1.91
CA GLY A 260 14.93 18.10 -1.55
C GLY A 260 13.63 18.10 -2.31
N ALA A 261 13.09 16.91 -2.61
CA ALA A 261 11.78 16.77 -3.22
C ALA A 261 11.12 15.43 -2.81
N PHE A 262 9.79 15.46 -2.65
CA PHE A 262 8.99 14.25 -2.38
C PHE A 262 7.78 14.20 -3.31
N ALA A 263 7.49 13.02 -3.85
CA ALA A 263 6.30 12.75 -4.68
C ALA A 263 5.46 11.61 -4.08
N GLY A 264 4.13 11.79 -4.02
CA GLY A 264 3.23 10.98 -3.20
C GLY A 264 2.63 9.75 -3.89
N ASN A 265 2.89 9.49 -5.19
CA ASN A 265 2.24 8.40 -5.93
C ASN A 265 3.02 7.94 -7.17
N ASN A 266 2.50 6.91 -7.86
CA ASN A 266 3.12 6.30 -9.05
C ASN A 266 3.07 7.18 -10.31
N VAL A 267 2.35 8.30 -10.33
CA VAL A 267 2.40 9.29 -11.42
C VAL A 267 3.59 10.23 -11.21
N PHE A 268 3.68 10.80 -10.01
CA PHE A 268 4.66 11.84 -9.72
C PHE A 268 6.04 11.31 -9.34
N THR A 269 6.16 10.14 -8.75
CA THR A 269 7.49 9.60 -8.35
C THR A 269 8.40 9.32 -9.55
N PRO A 270 7.98 8.63 -10.62
CA PRO A 270 8.82 8.48 -11.81
C PRO A 270 9.02 9.82 -12.55
N ALA A 271 8.03 10.71 -12.53
CA ALA A 271 8.17 12.05 -13.11
C ALA A 271 9.22 12.88 -12.36
N LEU A 272 9.23 12.83 -11.03
CA LEU A 272 10.26 13.44 -10.20
C LEU A 272 11.66 12.93 -10.58
N ALA A 273 11.82 11.62 -10.75
CA ALA A 273 13.11 11.06 -11.17
C ALA A 273 13.57 11.57 -12.55
N GLN A 274 12.64 11.69 -13.50
CA GLN A 274 12.93 12.23 -14.81
C GLN A 274 13.29 13.71 -14.75
N ALA A 275 12.56 14.52 -13.99
CA ALA A 275 12.84 15.94 -13.78
C ALA A 275 14.22 16.15 -13.13
N VAL A 276 14.59 15.32 -12.13
CA VAL A 276 15.92 15.31 -11.51
C VAL A 276 17.03 15.08 -12.55
N ALA A 277 16.82 14.12 -13.47
CA ALA A 277 17.77 13.86 -14.55
C ALA A 277 17.87 15.02 -15.55
N GLN A 278 16.72 15.55 -16.00
CA GLN A 278 16.66 16.64 -17.00
C GLN A 278 17.26 17.95 -16.49
N THR A 279 17.13 18.22 -15.20
CA THR A 279 17.68 19.42 -14.56
C THR A 279 19.13 19.25 -14.08
N ASN A 280 19.78 18.10 -14.39
CA ASN A 280 21.14 17.76 -13.95
C ASN A 280 21.30 17.75 -12.42
N LEU A 281 20.27 17.34 -11.68
CA LEU A 281 20.26 17.24 -10.22
C LEU A 281 20.53 15.82 -9.70
N THR A 282 20.81 14.84 -10.59
CA THR A 282 21.14 13.46 -10.25
C THR A 282 22.23 13.40 -9.18
N GLY A 283 21.94 12.75 -8.05
CA GLY A 283 22.84 12.62 -6.91
C GLY A 283 23.08 13.92 -6.10
N LYS A 284 22.53 15.06 -6.53
CA LYS A 284 22.74 16.36 -5.90
C LYS A 284 21.66 16.73 -4.90
N ILE A 285 20.43 16.26 -5.09
CA ILE A 285 19.31 16.52 -4.19
C ILE A 285 18.88 15.24 -3.45
N CYS A 286 18.11 15.39 -2.37
CA CYS A 286 17.48 14.30 -1.64
C CYS A 286 16.06 14.10 -2.20
N ALA A 287 15.94 13.27 -3.25
CA ALA A 287 14.67 12.99 -3.94
C ALA A 287 14.05 11.69 -3.43
N TYR A 288 12.85 11.78 -2.90
CA TYR A 288 12.10 10.65 -2.36
C TYR A 288 10.73 10.52 -2.99
N GLY A 289 10.16 9.31 -2.99
CA GLY A 289 8.84 9.11 -3.54
C GLY A 289 8.07 7.98 -2.88
N PHE A 290 6.79 7.94 -3.23
CA PHE A 290 5.88 6.85 -2.89
C PHE A 290 5.66 5.98 -4.12
N ASP A 291 5.45 4.68 -3.88
CA ASP A 291 5.42 3.58 -4.84
C ASP A 291 6.79 3.11 -5.34
N LEU A 292 6.89 1.82 -5.56
CA LEU A 292 8.12 1.13 -5.95
C LEU A 292 7.85 0.16 -7.12
N GLY A 293 7.61 0.71 -8.28
CA GLY A 293 7.53 -0.05 -9.53
C GLY A 293 8.88 -0.19 -10.23
N PRO A 294 8.93 -0.81 -11.43
CA PRO A 294 10.16 -0.94 -12.21
C PRO A 294 10.85 0.39 -12.51
N ALA A 295 10.08 1.43 -12.87
CA ALA A 295 10.63 2.75 -13.18
C ALA A 295 11.34 3.40 -11.97
N GLN A 296 10.75 3.29 -10.78
CA GLN A 296 11.35 3.80 -9.54
C GLN A 296 12.59 3.00 -9.15
N GLN A 297 12.60 1.67 -9.35
CA GLN A 297 13.78 0.85 -9.11
C GLN A 297 14.95 1.25 -10.02
N GLU A 298 14.70 1.49 -11.31
CA GLU A 298 15.73 1.98 -12.22
C GLU A 298 16.19 3.40 -11.85
N ALA A 299 15.28 4.27 -11.44
CA ALA A 299 15.61 5.60 -10.96
C ALA A 299 16.49 5.60 -9.70
N LEU A 300 16.25 4.67 -8.77
CA LEU A 300 17.10 4.44 -7.59
C LEU A 300 18.51 3.99 -8.01
N LYS A 301 18.62 3.00 -8.91
CA LYS A 301 19.91 2.52 -9.42
C LYS A 301 20.69 3.64 -10.13
N ALA A 302 19.99 4.49 -10.87
CA ALA A 302 20.59 5.63 -11.59
C ALA A 302 20.95 6.82 -10.68
N GLY A 303 20.49 6.84 -9.41
CA GLY A 303 20.70 7.95 -8.48
C GLY A 303 19.78 9.15 -8.72
N ASN A 304 18.73 9.00 -9.54
CA ASN A 304 17.70 10.02 -9.78
C ASN A 304 16.67 10.07 -8.64
N LEU A 305 16.55 8.99 -7.86
CA LEU A 305 15.87 8.96 -6.57
C LEU A 305 16.87 8.54 -5.48
N THR A 306 16.72 9.10 -4.30
CA THR A 306 17.46 8.71 -3.10
C THR A 306 16.75 7.57 -2.38
N GLY A 307 15.41 7.58 -2.39
CA GLY A 307 14.57 6.53 -1.80
C GLY A 307 13.17 6.51 -2.38
N ALA A 308 12.53 5.35 -2.30
CA ALA A 308 11.12 5.16 -2.65
C ALA A 308 10.45 4.19 -1.68
N LEU A 309 9.17 4.44 -1.36
CA LEU A 309 8.36 3.62 -0.47
C LEU A 309 7.55 2.60 -1.27
N GLY A 310 7.78 1.31 -1.00
CA GLY A 310 6.93 0.22 -1.50
C GLY A 310 5.81 -0.12 -0.53
N GLN A 311 4.59 -0.33 -1.03
CA GLN A 311 3.38 -0.54 -0.21
C GLN A 311 2.72 -1.91 -0.37
N GLN A 312 3.39 -2.90 -0.94
CA GLN A 312 2.90 -4.28 -1.11
C GLN A 312 1.59 -4.38 -1.92
N PRO A 313 1.52 -3.86 -3.16
CA PRO A 313 0.26 -3.80 -3.92
C PRO A 313 -0.36 -5.18 -4.20
N PHE A 314 0.44 -6.26 -4.34
CA PHE A 314 -0.09 -7.62 -4.45
C PHE A 314 -1.02 -7.98 -3.27
N LEU A 315 -0.62 -7.62 -2.05
CA LEU A 315 -1.42 -7.92 -0.85
C LEU A 315 -2.70 -7.10 -0.79
N GLN A 316 -2.70 -5.90 -1.41
CA GLN A 316 -3.88 -5.04 -1.50
C GLN A 316 -4.96 -5.62 -2.42
N GLY A 317 -4.61 -6.53 -3.32
CA GLY A 317 -5.56 -7.31 -4.09
C GLY A 317 -5.92 -8.65 -3.44
N PHE A 318 -4.92 -9.34 -2.91
CA PHE A 318 -5.07 -10.69 -2.36
C PHE A 318 -5.98 -10.73 -1.12
N TRP A 319 -5.68 -9.91 -0.13
CA TRP A 319 -6.36 -9.98 1.16
C TRP A 319 -7.83 -9.58 1.11
N PRO A 320 -8.29 -8.54 0.38
CA PRO A 320 -9.71 -8.20 0.34
C PRO A 320 -10.56 -9.34 -0.22
N VAL A 321 -10.09 -10.05 -1.26
CA VAL A 321 -10.79 -11.24 -1.81
C VAL A 321 -10.92 -12.32 -0.74
N MET A 322 -9.84 -12.64 -0.03
CA MET A 322 -9.86 -13.64 1.02
C MET A 322 -10.75 -13.25 2.20
N GLN A 323 -10.78 -11.97 2.57
CA GLN A 323 -11.63 -11.48 3.66
C GLN A 323 -13.12 -11.54 3.29
N LEU A 324 -13.49 -11.08 2.09
CA LEU A 324 -14.88 -11.17 1.62
C LEU A 324 -15.32 -12.63 1.44
N TYR A 325 -14.42 -13.51 1.00
CA TYR A 325 -14.70 -14.95 1.00
C TYR A 325 -15.03 -15.46 2.40
N LEU A 326 -14.25 -15.12 3.42
CA LEU A 326 -14.50 -15.54 4.80
C LEU A 326 -15.80 -14.93 5.36
N GLU A 327 -16.14 -13.72 4.96
CA GLU A 327 -17.42 -13.08 5.34
C GLU A 327 -18.60 -13.85 4.74
N ILE A 328 -18.56 -14.18 3.47
CA ILE A 328 -19.63 -14.89 2.75
C ILE A 328 -19.72 -16.36 3.20
N ASP A 329 -18.59 -17.07 3.25
CA ASP A 329 -18.57 -18.53 3.50
C ASP A 329 -18.64 -18.88 5.00
N ARG A 330 -18.15 -18.01 5.89
CA ARG A 330 -17.98 -18.28 7.31
C ARG A 330 -18.70 -17.30 8.23
N GLY A 331 -19.25 -16.22 7.72
CA GLY A 331 -19.84 -15.14 8.52
C GLY A 331 -18.81 -14.39 9.38
N ILE A 332 -17.53 -14.41 8.98
CA ILE A 332 -16.45 -13.73 9.70
C ILE A 332 -16.30 -12.33 9.13
N SER A 333 -16.57 -11.32 9.96
CA SER A 333 -16.41 -9.92 9.55
C SER A 333 -14.98 -9.62 9.12
N ALA A 334 -14.84 -8.94 7.98
CA ALA A 334 -13.55 -8.49 7.48
C ALA A 334 -12.91 -7.46 8.44
N ALA A 335 -11.59 -7.43 8.51
CA ALA A 335 -10.81 -6.53 9.37
C ALA A 335 -9.93 -5.59 8.54
N ASN A 336 -9.55 -4.45 9.12
CA ASN A 336 -8.54 -3.59 8.51
C ASN A 336 -7.18 -4.28 8.51
N LEU A 337 -6.50 -4.26 7.35
CA LEU A 337 -5.15 -4.80 7.18
C LEU A 337 -4.20 -3.74 6.63
N ASP A 338 -3.20 -3.38 7.43
CA ASP A 338 -2.10 -2.54 7.01
C ASP A 338 -1.06 -3.39 6.24
N THR A 339 -0.90 -3.12 4.94
CA THR A 339 0.11 -3.78 4.10
C THR A 339 1.52 -3.24 4.32
N ARG A 340 1.65 -2.20 5.11
CA ARG A 340 2.89 -1.49 5.47
C ARG A 340 3.63 -0.89 4.28
N ALA A 341 4.53 0.04 4.59
CA ALA A 341 5.46 0.59 3.62
C ALA A 341 6.90 0.27 4.01
N GLN A 342 7.73 0.01 3.00
CA GLN A 342 9.16 -0.21 3.16
C GLN A 342 9.93 0.81 2.34
N LEU A 343 10.84 1.55 3.00
CA LEU A 343 11.75 2.44 2.30
C LEU A 343 12.85 1.61 1.60
N VAL A 344 12.95 1.77 0.30
CA VAL A 344 13.99 1.20 -0.55
C VAL A 344 14.89 2.33 -1.04
N THR A 345 16.18 2.15 -0.90
CA THR A 345 17.22 3.10 -1.33
C THR A 345 18.10 2.48 -2.41
N GLN A 346 19.05 3.25 -2.94
CA GLN A 346 20.03 2.76 -3.90
C GLN A 346 20.78 1.51 -3.38
N ASP A 347 21.11 1.46 -2.08
CA ASP A 347 21.85 0.33 -1.49
C ASP A 347 20.99 -0.94 -1.35
N SER A 348 19.67 -0.80 -1.24
CA SER A 348 18.75 -1.92 -0.99
C SER A 348 17.92 -2.34 -2.21
N VAL A 349 17.84 -1.52 -3.26
CA VAL A 349 17.04 -1.81 -4.46
C VAL A 349 17.45 -3.12 -5.16
N GLY A 350 18.71 -3.50 -5.09
CA GLY A 350 19.20 -4.77 -5.62
C GLY A 350 18.60 -6.01 -4.94
N ASN A 351 17.94 -5.87 -3.79
CA ASN A 351 17.33 -6.97 -3.04
C ASN A 351 15.80 -7.08 -3.26
N VAL A 352 15.21 -6.12 -3.96
CA VAL A 352 13.77 -6.14 -4.26
C VAL A 352 13.43 -7.34 -5.14
N GLY A 353 12.44 -8.13 -4.73
CA GLY A 353 11.99 -9.32 -5.45
C GLY A 353 12.91 -10.53 -5.40
N LYS A 354 14.07 -10.45 -4.75
CA LYS A 354 14.91 -11.63 -4.53
C LYS A 354 14.26 -12.56 -3.51
N ARG A 355 14.15 -13.84 -3.88
CA ARG A 355 13.86 -14.90 -2.92
C ARG A 355 15.10 -15.11 -2.06
N TYR A 356 14.88 -15.43 -0.78
CA TYR A 356 15.98 -15.93 0.04
C TYR A 356 16.44 -17.27 -0.56
N GLU A 357 17.63 -17.29 -1.17
CA GLU A 357 18.30 -18.53 -1.51
C GLU A 357 18.89 -19.06 -0.18
N ASN A 358 18.39 -20.20 0.27
CA ASN A 358 18.95 -20.93 1.42
C ASN A 358 20.25 -21.62 1.04
#